data_a0d5811b05f8dc68ce1b4bbd6985ae31
#
_entry.id   a0d5811b05f8dc68ce1b4bbd6985ae31
#
_cell.length_a   1.000
_cell.length_b   1.000
_cell.length_c   1.000
_cell.angle_alpha   90.00
_cell.angle_beta   90.00
_cell.angle_gamma   90.00
#
_symmetry.space_group_name_H-M   'P 1'
#
loop_
_entity.id
_entity.type
_entity.pdbx_description
1 polymer ?
#
loop_
_entity_poly.entity_id
_entity_poly.type
_entity_poly.pdbx_seq_one_letter_code
_entity_poly.pdbx_strand_id
1 'polypeptide(L)'
;MKVTIDGIPVEVEPGTSILNAARQIGGDIVPPAMCYYSKLEGSGGKCRTCLVQVSKGSEKDPRPMPKLVASCRTTVMDGMEVKNITSPEVIEARKGVVEMLLINHPLDCPVCDQAGECHLQDLGFEHGAVKTRYEFDRRTFDKVDIGDKIQLHMTRCILCYRCVFTADQITNTRLHGILNRGDHSEISTYISKAVDNDFSGNIIDVCPVGALTDKTFRFKNRVWFTKPVEARRDCDHEKCKGEVTLWYKGEDVIRVTARKDVYGEVEDFICNTCRFDKKKTADWVIEGPRKVSHKSVISSNHYEFTPLPVVKTNPVLMEANKEQFERDTRL
;
A
#
# COMPACT_ATOMS: atom_id res chain seq x y z
N MET A 1 -26.87 -8.10 0.74
CA MET A 1 -26.69 -8.48 -0.67
C MET A 1 -25.74 -9.64 -0.73
N LYS A 2 -26.02 -10.62 -1.56
CA LYS A 2 -25.16 -11.81 -1.72
C LYS A 2 -24.31 -11.65 -2.97
N VAL A 3 -23.00 -11.85 -2.85
CA VAL A 3 -22.05 -11.82 -3.96
C VAL A 3 -21.15 -13.05 -3.89
N THR A 4 -20.74 -13.57 -5.04
CA THR A 4 -19.78 -14.68 -5.13
C THR A 4 -18.48 -14.17 -5.72
N ILE A 5 -17.36 -14.34 -5.02
CA ILE A 5 -16.04 -13.90 -5.46
C ILE A 5 -15.14 -15.14 -5.56
N ASP A 6 -14.64 -15.42 -6.75
CA ASP A 6 -13.84 -16.64 -7.05
C ASP A 6 -14.49 -17.92 -6.53
N GLY A 7 -15.83 -18.02 -6.63
CA GLY A 7 -16.62 -19.17 -6.18
C GLY A 7 -17.00 -19.16 -4.69
N ILE A 8 -16.54 -18.19 -3.89
CA ILE A 8 -16.86 -18.08 -2.48
C ILE A 8 -17.99 -17.07 -2.27
N PRO A 9 -19.15 -17.49 -1.75
CA PRO A 9 -20.25 -16.59 -1.45
C PRO A 9 -19.97 -15.77 -0.18
N VAL A 10 -20.35 -14.51 -0.20
CA VAL A 10 -20.29 -13.61 0.96
C VAL A 10 -21.55 -12.72 0.98
N GLU A 11 -22.05 -12.44 2.17
CA GLU A 11 -23.17 -11.51 2.36
C GLU A 11 -22.65 -10.18 2.88
N VAL A 12 -23.06 -9.10 2.25
CA VAL A 12 -22.59 -7.74 2.56
C VAL A 12 -23.74 -6.74 2.59
N GLU A 13 -23.52 -5.64 3.31
CA GLU A 13 -24.47 -4.53 3.35
C GLU A 13 -24.57 -3.81 1.98
N PRO A 14 -25.75 -3.24 1.65
CA PRO A 14 -25.91 -2.41 0.47
C PRO A 14 -24.90 -1.27 0.41
N GLY A 15 -24.33 -1.02 -0.77
CA GLY A 15 -23.30 0.01 -0.96
C GLY A 15 -21.88 -0.44 -0.73
N THR A 16 -21.67 -1.68 -0.23
CA THR A 16 -20.32 -2.25 -0.08
C THR A 16 -19.64 -2.41 -1.44
N SER A 17 -18.37 -2.01 -1.54
CA SER A 17 -17.57 -2.24 -2.74
C SER A 17 -17.15 -3.70 -2.87
N ILE A 18 -16.89 -4.15 -4.10
CA ILE A 18 -16.37 -5.52 -4.36
C ILE A 18 -15.07 -5.76 -3.57
N LEU A 19 -14.19 -4.75 -3.46
CA LEU A 19 -12.96 -4.86 -2.67
C LEU A 19 -13.25 -5.14 -1.20
N ASN A 20 -14.18 -4.40 -0.60
CA ASN A 20 -14.53 -4.58 0.80
C ASN A 20 -15.28 -5.90 1.05
N ALA A 21 -16.06 -6.36 0.08
CA ALA A 21 -16.64 -7.71 0.13
C ALA A 21 -15.56 -8.80 0.09
N ALA A 22 -14.55 -8.66 -0.79
CA ALA A 22 -13.41 -9.57 -0.84
C ALA A 22 -12.60 -9.56 0.47
N ARG A 23 -12.44 -8.39 1.11
CA ARG A 23 -11.75 -8.25 2.40
C ARG A 23 -12.46 -9.00 3.55
N GLN A 24 -13.78 -9.18 3.49
CA GLN A 24 -14.51 -10.00 4.47
C GLN A 24 -14.19 -11.49 4.31
N ILE A 25 -13.91 -11.93 3.09
CA ILE A 25 -13.44 -13.31 2.83
C ILE A 25 -11.97 -13.45 3.27
N GLY A 26 -11.14 -12.46 2.93
CA GLY A 26 -9.71 -12.46 3.25
C GLY A 26 -8.84 -13.30 2.32
N GLY A 27 -7.58 -13.49 2.70
CA GLY A 27 -6.61 -14.30 1.95
C GLY A 27 -6.25 -13.74 0.57
N ASP A 28 -5.89 -14.63 -0.36
CA ASP A 28 -5.42 -14.28 -1.70
C ASP A 28 -6.53 -13.83 -2.65
N ILE A 29 -7.79 -13.98 -2.23
CA ILE A 29 -8.97 -13.51 -2.98
C ILE A 29 -9.07 -11.98 -2.97
N VAL A 30 -8.43 -11.31 -2.00
CA VAL A 30 -8.49 -9.85 -1.90
C VAL A 30 -7.66 -9.20 -3.01
N PRO A 31 -8.29 -8.44 -3.94
CA PRO A 31 -7.54 -7.74 -4.96
C PRO A 31 -6.58 -6.71 -4.33
N PRO A 32 -5.35 -6.56 -4.82
CA PRO A 32 -4.43 -5.53 -4.33
C PRO A 32 -4.97 -4.13 -4.63
N ALA A 33 -4.83 -3.20 -3.69
CA ALA A 33 -5.43 -1.87 -3.83
C ALA A 33 -4.50 -0.77 -3.30
N MET A 34 -3.58 -0.28 -4.14
CA MET A 34 -2.57 0.69 -3.72
C MET A 34 -3.10 2.11 -3.49
N CYS A 35 -4.16 2.53 -4.17
CA CYS A 35 -4.70 3.90 -4.02
C CYS A 35 -5.95 3.97 -3.14
N TYR A 36 -6.60 2.85 -2.85
CA TYR A 36 -7.73 2.80 -1.93
C TYR A 36 -7.25 2.75 -0.48
N TYR A 37 -7.94 3.47 0.38
CA TYR A 37 -7.70 3.50 1.81
C TYR A 37 -9.04 3.67 2.52
N SER A 38 -9.43 2.74 3.38
CA SER A 38 -10.80 2.69 3.94
C SER A 38 -11.17 3.93 4.75
N LYS A 39 -10.20 4.51 5.45
CA LYS A 39 -10.37 5.68 6.33
C LYS A 39 -10.26 7.02 5.60
N LEU A 40 -10.05 7.01 4.28
CA LEU A 40 -9.95 8.22 3.46
C LEU A 40 -11.09 8.24 2.43
N GLU A 41 -12.07 9.08 2.67
CA GLU A 41 -13.21 9.23 1.78
C GLU A 41 -12.78 9.67 0.38
N GLY A 42 -13.40 9.12 -0.65
CA GLY A 42 -13.06 9.43 -2.05
C GLY A 42 -11.75 8.79 -2.55
N SER A 43 -11.01 8.07 -1.71
CA SER A 43 -9.82 7.32 -2.14
C SER A 43 -10.20 6.18 -3.11
N GLY A 44 -9.22 5.68 -3.87
CA GLY A 44 -9.45 4.58 -4.83
C GLY A 44 -9.62 5.02 -6.29
N GLY A 45 -9.71 4.05 -7.19
CA GLY A 45 -9.99 4.22 -8.62
C GLY A 45 -8.82 4.70 -9.49
N LYS A 46 -7.63 4.94 -8.94
CA LYS A 46 -6.49 5.56 -9.64
C LYS A 46 -5.45 4.56 -10.13
N CYS A 47 -4.94 3.70 -9.25
CA CYS A 47 -3.83 2.79 -9.57
C CYS A 47 -4.22 1.61 -10.47
N ARG A 48 -5.47 1.22 -10.48
CA ARG A 48 -6.02 0.07 -11.27
C ARG A 48 -5.48 -1.31 -10.88
N THR A 49 -4.71 -1.46 -9.83
CA THR A 49 -4.21 -2.78 -9.39
C THR A 49 -5.35 -3.70 -8.94
N CYS A 50 -6.47 -3.13 -8.54
CA CYS A 50 -7.65 -3.84 -8.03
C CYS A 50 -8.68 -4.22 -9.12
N LEU A 51 -8.28 -4.31 -10.39
CA LEU A 51 -9.17 -4.76 -11.48
C LEU A 51 -9.68 -6.17 -11.22
N VAL A 52 -10.97 -6.38 -11.50
CA VAL A 52 -11.66 -7.68 -11.42
C VAL A 52 -12.61 -7.82 -12.60
N GLN A 53 -12.99 -9.07 -12.92
CA GLN A 53 -13.97 -9.39 -13.93
C GLN A 53 -15.32 -9.66 -13.27
N VAL A 54 -16.38 -9.02 -13.72
CA VAL A 54 -17.75 -9.32 -13.32
C VAL A 54 -18.35 -10.24 -14.37
N SER A 55 -18.44 -11.53 -14.07
CA SER A 55 -18.97 -12.57 -14.97
C SER A 55 -20.50 -12.61 -14.97
N LYS A 56 -21.15 -12.12 -13.91
CA LYS A 56 -22.60 -11.95 -13.81
C LYS A 56 -22.87 -10.65 -13.03
N GLY A 57 -23.65 -9.76 -13.63
CA GLY A 57 -23.91 -8.43 -13.04
C GLY A 57 -24.79 -8.47 -11.81
N SER A 58 -25.95 -9.11 -11.90
CA SER A 58 -26.89 -9.28 -10.78
C SER A 58 -27.91 -10.41 -11.09
N GLU A 59 -28.79 -10.71 -10.14
CA GLU A 59 -29.91 -11.62 -10.43
C GLU A 59 -30.90 -11.05 -11.45
N LYS A 60 -31.12 -9.72 -11.42
CA LYS A 60 -32.03 -9.02 -12.34
C LYS A 60 -31.42 -8.78 -13.73
N ASP A 61 -30.12 -8.60 -13.79
CA ASP A 61 -29.36 -8.46 -15.03
C ASP A 61 -28.12 -9.36 -15.02
N PRO A 62 -28.25 -10.60 -15.51
CA PRO A 62 -27.18 -11.59 -15.44
C PRO A 62 -26.07 -11.37 -16.46
N ARG A 63 -26.14 -10.32 -17.30
CA ARG A 63 -25.12 -10.06 -18.32
C ARG A 63 -23.77 -9.74 -17.66
N PRO A 64 -22.67 -10.28 -18.22
CA PRO A 64 -21.33 -9.92 -17.74
C PRO A 64 -21.03 -8.44 -18.06
N MET A 65 -20.21 -7.83 -17.24
CA MET A 65 -19.68 -6.51 -17.59
C MET A 65 -18.63 -6.65 -18.70
N PRO A 66 -18.72 -5.84 -19.77
CA PRO A 66 -17.89 -6.01 -20.97
C PRO A 66 -16.41 -5.63 -20.75
N LYS A 67 -16.07 -5.02 -19.61
CA LYS A 67 -14.72 -4.55 -19.27
C LYS A 67 -14.41 -4.90 -17.82
N LEU A 68 -13.13 -5.08 -17.52
CA LEU A 68 -12.65 -5.18 -16.14
C LEU A 68 -12.98 -3.90 -15.36
N VAL A 69 -13.42 -4.07 -14.13
CA VAL A 69 -13.83 -2.97 -13.26
C VAL A 69 -12.89 -2.82 -12.06
N ALA A 70 -12.78 -1.61 -11.54
CA ALA A 70 -12.02 -1.35 -10.33
C ALA A 70 -12.82 -1.75 -9.10
N SER A 71 -12.49 -2.86 -8.45
CA SER A 71 -13.21 -3.42 -7.31
C SER A 71 -13.38 -2.43 -6.14
N CYS A 72 -12.43 -1.51 -5.97
CA CYS A 72 -12.49 -0.48 -4.92
C CYS A 72 -13.55 0.61 -5.17
N ARG A 73 -14.12 0.71 -6.38
CA ARG A 73 -15.12 1.74 -6.76
C ARG A 73 -16.42 1.15 -7.29
N THR A 74 -16.45 -0.15 -7.52
CA THR A 74 -17.64 -0.84 -8.00
C THR A 74 -18.37 -1.45 -6.81
N THR A 75 -19.63 -1.05 -6.62
CA THR A 75 -20.50 -1.58 -5.57
C THR A 75 -21.05 -2.95 -5.95
N VAL A 76 -21.22 -3.79 -4.94
CA VAL A 76 -21.84 -5.11 -5.08
C VAL A 76 -23.33 -4.97 -5.44
N MET A 77 -23.78 -5.81 -6.35
CA MET A 77 -25.20 -6.02 -6.66
C MET A 77 -25.60 -7.44 -6.25
N ASP A 78 -26.87 -7.62 -5.90
CA ASP A 78 -27.35 -8.91 -5.42
C ASP A 78 -27.28 -10.01 -6.49
N GLY A 79 -26.69 -11.16 -6.13
CA GLY A 79 -26.40 -12.25 -7.05
C GLY A 79 -25.25 -11.99 -8.03
N MET A 80 -24.42 -10.97 -7.78
CA MET A 80 -23.22 -10.67 -8.58
C MET A 80 -22.19 -11.81 -8.46
N GLU A 81 -21.54 -12.14 -9.59
CA GLU A 81 -20.41 -13.06 -9.62
C GLU A 81 -19.15 -12.36 -10.14
N VAL A 82 -18.09 -12.42 -9.35
CA VAL A 82 -16.82 -11.74 -9.59
C VAL A 82 -15.69 -12.76 -9.65
N LYS A 83 -14.81 -12.60 -10.63
CA LYS A 83 -13.56 -13.36 -10.76
C LYS A 83 -12.37 -12.44 -10.57
N ASN A 84 -11.48 -12.82 -9.68
CA ASN A 84 -10.22 -12.14 -9.40
C ASN A 84 -9.03 -13.02 -9.84
N ILE A 85 -8.57 -13.90 -8.97
CA ILE A 85 -7.43 -14.79 -9.25
C ILE A 85 -7.80 -15.95 -10.19
N THR A 86 -9.07 -16.26 -10.34
CA THR A 86 -9.56 -17.30 -11.26
C THR A 86 -9.73 -16.82 -12.71
N SER A 87 -9.52 -15.53 -12.99
CA SER A 87 -9.63 -14.97 -14.33
C SER A 87 -8.23 -14.70 -14.93
N PRO A 88 -7.84 -15.40 -16.02
CA PRO A 88 -6.59 -15.10 -16.73
C PRO A 88 -6.53 -13.66 -17.24
N GLU A 89 -7.66 -13.10 -17.68
CA GLU A 89 -7.76 -11.72 -18.16
C GLU A 89 -7.41 -10.71 -17.05
N VAL A 90 -7.87 -10.95 -15.81
CA VAL A 90 -7.55 -10.11 -14.65
C VAL A 90 -6.06 -10.19 -14.32
N ILE A 91 -5.48 -11.38 -14.36
CA ILE A 91 -4.06 -11.60 -14.09
C ILE A 91 -3.20 -10.84 -15.10
N GLU A 92 -3.50 -10.99 -16.41
CA GLU A 92 -2.75 -10.31 -17.46
C GLU A 92 -2.92 -8.78 -17.39
N ALA A 93 -4.13 -8.29 -17.13
CA ALA A 93 -4.38 -6.86 -16.96
C ALA A 93 -3.61 -6.31 -15.74
N ARG A 94 -3.54 -7.06 -14.63
CA ARG A 94 -2.77 -6.65 -13.45
C ARG A 94 -1.28 -6.60 -13.72
N LYS A 95 -0.74 -7.56 -14.47
CA LYS A 95 0.65 -7.55 -14.94
C LYS A 95 0.95 -6.27 -15.74
N GLY A 96 0.09 -5.93 -16.72
CA GLY A 96 0.22 -4.68 -17.47
C GLY A 96 0.13 -3.42 -16.61
N VAL A 97 -0.77 -3.39 -15.60
CA VAL A 97 -0.88 -2.27 -14.65
C VAL A 97 0.38 -2.12 -13.80
N VAL A 98 0.94 -3.22 -13.29
CA VAL A 98 2.19 -3.20 -12.52
C VAL A 98 3.34 -2.72 -13.40
N GLU A 99 3.43 -3.20 -14.64
CA GLU A 99 4.42 -2.72 -15.61
C GLU A 99 4.33 -1.20 -15.81
N MET A 100 3.12 -0.65 -16.01
CA MET A 100 2.91 0.80 -16.15
C MET A 100 3.34 1.58 -14.89
N LEU A 101 3.11 1.05 -13.69
CA LEU A 101 3.55 1.68 -12.44
C LEU A 101 5.09 1.67 -12.32
N LEU A 102 5.76 0.65 -12.86
CA LEU A 102 7.21 0.48 -12.77
C LEU A 102 7.98 1.22 -13.87
N ILE A 103 7.35 1.61 -14.98
CA ILE A 103 8.00 2.28 -16.11
C ILE A 103 8.86 3.47 -15.65
N ASN A 104 8.28 4.39 -14.88
CA ASN A 104 8.96 5.58 -14.37
C ASN A 104 9.47 5.42 -12.93
N HIS A 105 9.18 4.30 -12.27
CA HIS A 105 9.62 4.08 -10.89
C HIS A 105 11.13 3.84 -10.86
N PRO A 106 11.91 4.58 -10.01
CA PRO A 106 13.36 4.44 -10.00
C PRO A 106 13.79 3.11 -9.40
N LEU A 107 14.96 2.62 -9.80
CA LEU A 107 15.59 1.41 -9.22
C LEU A 107 16.27 1.71 -7.87
N ASP A 108 15.58 2.44 -7.01
CA ASP A 108 16.10 2.97 -5.75
C ASP A 108 15.89 2.03 -4.55
N CYS A 109 15.35 0.82 -4.73
CA CYS A 109 15.07 -0.08 -3.60
C CYS A 109 16.26 -0.26 -2.65
N PRO A 110 17.53 -0.36 -3.13
CA PRO A 110 18.69 -0.46 -2.23
C PRO A 110 18.90 0.76 -1.34
N VAL A 111 18.40 1.93 -1.70
CA VAL A 111 18.54 3.19 -0.94
C VAL A 111 17.20 3.77 -0.48
N CYS A 112 16.10 3.06 -0.71
CA CYS A 112 14.76 3.47 -0.33
C CYS A 112 14.39 2.91 1.05
N ASP A 113 13.96 3.78 1.98
CA ASP A 113 13.60 3.36 3.35
C ASP A 113 12.29 2.55 3.40
N GLN A 114 11.50 2.53 2.32
CA GLN A 114 10.30 1.69 2.20
C GLN A 114 10.63 0.25 1.77
N ALA A 115 11.86 -0.06 1.38
CA ALA A 115 12.23 -1.41 0.97
C ALA A 115 11.96 -2.42 2.09
N GLY A 116 11.37 -3.55 1.74
CA GLY A 116 10.97 -4.61 2.66
C GLY A 116 9.57 -4.46 3.25
N GLU A 117 8.91 -3.33 3.05
CA GLU A 117 7.51 -3.07 3.44
C GLU A 117 6.75 -2.26 2.37
N CYS A 118 7.16 -2.37 1.11
CA CYS A 118 6.64 -1.59 -0.01
C CYS A 118 5.64 -2.41 -0.81
N HIS A 119 4.38 -1.95 -0.86
CA HIS A 119 3.32 -2.62 -1.62
C HIS A 119 3.62 -2.72 -3.12
N LEU A 120 4.31 -1.73 -3.71
CA LEU A 120 4.69 -1.79 -5.13
C LEU A 120 5.80 -2.84 -5.35
N GLN A 121 6.71 -2.98 -4.40
CA GLN A 121 7.76 -4.01 -4.48
C GLN A 121 7.15 -5.41 -4.43
N ASP A 122 6.19 -5.65 -3.52
CA ASP A 122 5.50 -6.92 -3.41
C ASP A 122 4.73 -7.24 -4.70
N LEU A 123 3.96 -6.29 -5.21
CA LEU A 123 3.25 -6.45 -6.48
C LEU A 123 4.21 -6.65 -7.67
N GLY A 124 5.39 -6.04 -7.63
CA GLY A 124 6.43 -6.24 -8.63
C GLY A 124 6.96 -7.67 -8.64
N PHE A 125 7.09 -8.30 -7.47
CA PHE A 125 7.47 -9.71 -7.36
C PHE A 125 6.35 -10.67 -7.74
N GLU A 126 5.10 -10.34 -7.38
CA GLU A 126 3.95 -11.22 -7.66
C GLU A 126 3.48 -11.17 -9.12
N HIS A 127 3.53 -10.00 -9.74
CA HIS A 127 2.91 -9.75 -11.04
C HIS A 127 3.83 -9.06 -12.06
N GLY A 128 5.02 -8.60 -11.64
CA GLY A 128 5.94 -7.87 -12.50
C GLY A 128 6.62 -8.74 -13.55
N ALA A 129 7.07 -8.13 -14.63
CA ALA A 129 7.96 -8.76 -15.61
C ALA A 129 9.43 -8.65 -15.14
N VAL A 130 10.24 -9.66 -15.49
CA VAL A 130 11.68 -9.68 -15.16
C VAL A 130 12.43 -8.56 -15.88
N LYS A 131 12.03 -8.23 -17.10
CA LYS A 131 12.62 -7.18 -17.94
C LYS A 131 11.55 -6.19 -18.39
N THR A 132 11.92 -4.92 -18.49
CA THR A 132 11.09 -3.94 -19.16
C THR A 132 11.22 -4.11 -20.69
N ARG A 133 10.12 -3.93 -21.39
CA ARG A 133 10.08 -3.84 -22.87
C ARG A 133 10.18 -2.39 -23.39
N TYR A 134 10.36 -1.44 -22.48
CA TYR A 134 10.41 -0.01 -22.80
C TYR A 134 11.84 0.50 -22.70
N GLU A 135 12.27 1.23 -23.72
CA GLU A 135 13.58 1.84 -23.86
C GLU A 135 13.42 3.37 -23.94
N PHE A 136 13.33 4.02 -22.79
CA PHE A 136 13.33 5.47 -22.69
C PHE A 136 13.85 5.93 -21.31
N ASP A 137 14.25 7.20 -21.24
CA ASP A 137 14.68 7.79 -19.98
C ASP A 137 13.54 7.92 -19.00
N ARG A 138 13.76 7.46 -17.78
CA ARG A 138 12.77 7.58 -16.71
C ARG A 138 12.59 9.03 -16.32
N ARG A 139 11.34 9.40 -16.11
CA ARG A 139 10.99 10.73 -15.62
C ARG A 139 11.58 10.95 -14.23
N THR A 140 12.24 12.07 -14.05
CA THR A 140 12.80 12.52 -12.77
C THR A 140 12.15 13.83 -12.33
N PHE A 141 12.11 14.05 -11.04
CA PHE A 141 11.64 15.30 -10.45
C PHE A 141 12.71 15.87 -9.54
N ASP A 142 12.71 17.18 -9.43
CA ASP A 142 13.55 17.87 -8.48
C ASP A 142 13.19 17.54 -7.04
N LYS A 143 14.13 17.74 -6.14
CA LYS A 143 13.88 17.52 -4.72
C LYS A 143 12.99 18.64 -4.19
N VAL A 144 11.86 18.26 -3.61
CA VAL A 144 10.96 19.18 -2.91
C VAL A 144 11.19 19.02 -1.41
N ASP A 145 11.54 20.10 -0.74
CA ASP A 145 11.61 20.14 0.72
C ASP A 145 10.21 20.44 1.30
N ILE A 146 9.70 19.53 2.11
CA ILE A 146 8.39 19.65 2.76
C ILE A 146 8.50 19.75 4.28
N GLY A 147 9.70 20.02 4.81
CA GLY A 147 9.97 20.17 6.23
C GLY A 147 11.07 19.24 6.75
N ASP A 148 11.35 19.31 8.05
CA ASP A 148 12.47 18.62 8.71
C ASP A 148 12.20 17.15 9.07
N LYS A 149 10.94 16.78 9.21
CA LYS A 149 10.52 15.44 9.67
C LYS A 149 10.21 14.47 8.54
N ILE A 150 9.74 14.96 7.39
CA ILE A 150 9.22 14.16 6.29
C ILE A 150 10.04 14.39 5.02
N GLN A 151 10.46 13.31 4.38
CA GLN A 151 11.14 13.36 3.09
C GLN A 151 10.15 13.06 1.97
N LEU A 152 10.07 13.93 0.98
CA LEU A 152 9.38 13.67 -0.28
C LEU A 152 10.39 13.31 -1.38
N HIS A 153 10.21 12.15 -2.00
CA HIS A 153 10.87 11.72 -3.22
C HIS A 153 9.82 11.57 -4.32
N MET A 154 9.58 12.64 -5.07
CA MET A 154 8.52 12.68 -6.06
C MET A 154 8.71 11.66 -7.18
N THR A 155 9.95 11.37 -7.59
CA THR A 155 10.26 10.34 -8.60
C THR A 155 9.73 8.94 -8.23
N ARG A 156 9.57 8.63 -6.93
CA ARG A 156 9.02 7.37 -6.44
C ARG A 156 7.49 7.37 -6.34
N CYS A 157 6.85 8.53 -6.53
CA CYS A 157 5.41 8.68 -6.36
C CYS A 157 4.64 8.00 -7.48
N ILE A 158 3.57 7.27 -7.12
CA ILE A 158 2.65 6.63 -8.06
C ILE A 158 1.34 7.41 -8.24
N LEU A 159 1.28 8.64 -7.76
CA LEU A 159 0.11 9.53 -7.85
C LEU A 159 -1.19 8.88 -7.33
N CYS A 160 -1.13 8.17 -6.22
CA CYS A 160 -2.28 7.52 -5.60
C CYS A 160 -3.20 8.48 -4.83
N TYR A 161 -2.71 9.67 -4.49
CA TYR A 161 -3.39 10.76 -3.79
C TYR A 161 -3.77 10.47 -2.33
N ARG A 162 -3.34 9.36 -1.73
CA ARG A 162 -3.65 9.08 -0.32
C ARG A 162 -3.16 10.21 0.60
N CYS A 163 -1.96 10.73 0.40
CA CYS A 163 -1.41 11.83 1.21
C CYS A 163 -2.21 13.13 1.06
N VAL A 164 -2.75 13.42 -0.13
CA VAL A 164 -3.60 14.60 -0.37
C VAL A 164 -4.90 14.46 0.39
N PHE A 165 -5.55 13.30 0.35
CA PHE A 165 -6.76 13.03 1.15
C PHE A 165 -6.47 13.08 2.66
N THR A 166 -5.30 12.60 3.10
CA THR A 166 -4.90 12.70 4.51
C THR A 166 -4.72 14.16 4.93
N ALA A 167 -4.12 14.99 4.07
CA ALA A 167 -3.97 16.42 4.35
C ALA A 167 -5.32 17.12 4.48
N ASP A 168 -6.28 16.78 3.63
CA ASP A 168 -7.61 17.38 3.65
C ASP A 168 -8.46 16.89 4.83
N GLN A 169 -8.49 15.59 5.09
CA GLN A 169 -9.45 14.97 6.01
C GLN A 169 -8.93 14.78 7.44
N ILE A 170 -7.61 14.57 7.61
CA ILE A 170 -7.01 14.26 8.90
C ILE A 170 -6.34 15.50 9.50
N THR A 171 -5.51 16.19 8.70
CA THR A 171 -4.81 17.37 9.19
C THR A 171 -5.55 18.67 8.93
N ASN A 172 -6.53 18.67 8.03
CA ASN A 172 -7.31 19.83 7.61
C ASN A 172 -6.44 21.03 7.19
N THR A 173 -5.29 20.76 6.58
CA THR A 173 -4.32 21.82 6.27
C THR A 173 -4.25 22.19 4.80
N ARG A 174 -4.59 21.27 3.88
CA ARG A 174 -4.45 21.40 2.43
C ARG A 174 -3.11 22.00 1.98
N LEU A 175 -2.06 21.80 2.80
CA LEU A 175 -0.73 22.39 2.54
C LEU A 175 -0.02 21.74 1.35
N HIS A 176 -0.35 20.49 1.01
CA HIS A 176 0.16 19.82 -0.16
C HIS A 176 -0.99 19.33 -1.05
N GLY A 177 -0.72 19.29 -2.33
CA GLY A 177 -1.70 18.93 -3.33
C GLY A 177 -1.03 18.48 -4.62
N ILE A 178 -1.80 18.49 -5.70
CA ILE A 178 -1.32 18.10 -7.01
C ILE A 178 -1.05 19.37 -7.79
N LEU A 179 0.17 19.51 -8.28
CA LEU A 179 0.55 20.52 -9.25
C LEU A 179 0.60 19.92 -10.65
N ASN A 180 0.44 20.74 -11.65
CA ASN A 180 0.47 20.38 -13.05
C ASN A 180 -0.60 19.34 -13.44
N ARG A 181 -0.48 18.74 -14.62
CA ARG A 181 -1.42 17.75 -15.14
C ARG A 181 -0.72 16.77 -16.09
N GLY A 182 -1.40 15.65 -16.34
CA GLY A 182 -0.88 14.59 -17.23
C GLY A 182 0.39 13.96 -16.65
N ASP A 183 1.38 13.78 -17.50
CA ASP A 183 2.68 13.20 -17.17
C ASP A 183 3.57 14.10 -16.31
N HIS A 184 3.29 15.41 -16.30
CA HIS A 184 3.96 16.40 -15.44
C HIS A 184 3.32 16.55 -14.06
N SER A 185 2.29 15.77 -13.73
CA SER A 185 1.65 15.82 -12.41
C SER A 185 2.62 15.47 -11.31
N GLU A 186 2.62 16.27 -10.25
CA GLU A 186 3.47 16.07 -9.08
C GLU A 186 2.74 16.42 -7.78
N ILE A 187 3.14 15.77 -6.70
CA ILE A 187 2.73 16.14 -5.35
C ILE A 187 3.71 17.17 -4.83
N SER A 188 3.22 18.31 -4.44
CA SER A 188 4.05 19.39 -3.92
C SER A 188 3.30 20.20 -2.87
N THR A 189 4.00 21.09 -2.19
CA THR A 189 3.42 22.01 -1.21
C THR A 189 3.12 23.36 -1.84
N TYR A 190 2.06 24.01 -1.34
CA TYR A 190 1.73 25.36 -1.79
C TYR A 190 2.79 26.35 -1.30
N ILE A 191 3.42 27.07 -2.24
CA ILE A 191 4.45 28.08 -1.97
C ILE A 191 5.60 27.56 -1.08
N SER A 192 6.08 26.35 -1.32
CA SER A 192 7.20 25.73 -0.58
C SER A 192 7.04 25.73 0.95
N LYS A 193 5.81 25.78 1.45
CA LYS A 193 5.54 25.70 2.89
C LYS A 193 5.82 24.30 3.41
N ALA A 194 6.44 24.23 4.58
CA ALA A 194 6.60 22.97 5.29
C ALA A 194 5.23 22.36 5.64
N VAL A 195 5.13 21.03 5.57
CA VAL A 195 3.97 20.31 6.08
C VAL A 195 4.14 20.20 7.59
N ASP A 196 3.71 21.25 8.30
CA ASP A 196 3.82 21.37 9.75
C ASP A 196 2.41 21.34 10.38
N ASN A 197 2.07 20.19 10.94
CA ASN A 197 0.83 19.95 11.67
C ASN A 197 1.07 18.75 12.58
N ASP A 198 0.41 18.71 13.75
CA ASP A 198 0.60 17.66 14.75
C ASP A 198 0.33 16.24 14.27
N PHE A 199 -0.36 16.08 13.15
CA PHE A 199 -0.67 14.80 12.51
C PHE A 199 -0.04 14.61 11.13
N SER A 200 0.83 15.52 10.70
CA SER A 200 1.44 15.51 9.37
C SER A 200 2.24 14.22 9.09
N GLY A 201 2.86 13.62 10.10
CA GLY A 201 3.62 12.37 9.98
C GLY A 201 2.80 11.18 9.45
N ASN A 202 1.47 11.23 9.53
CA ASN A 202 0.63 10.14 9.03
C ASN A 202 0.67 9.98 7.51
N ILE A 203 1.08 11.01 6.75
CA ILE A 203 1.28 10.86 5.29
C ILE A 203 2.37 9.83 4.94
N ILE A 204 3.28 9.55 5.88
CA ILE A 204 4.29 8.49 5.73
C ILE A 204 3.61 7.13 5.75
N ASP A 205 2.73 6.88 6.73
CA ASP A 205 2.07 5.58 6.90
C ASP A 205 1.06 5.25 5.80
N VAL A 206 0.38 6.27 5.28
CA VAL A 206 -0.60 6.07 4.20
C VAL A 206 0.05 5.95 2.82
N CYS A 207 1.32 6.34 2.68
CA CYS A 207 2.03 6.24 1.42
C CYS A 207 2.36 4.77 1.11
N PRO A 208 1.88 4.20 -0.02
CA PRO A 208 2.10 2.79 -0.34
C PRO A 208 3.50 2.49 -0.88
N VAL A 209 4.31 3.54 -1.12
CA VAL A 209 5.65 3.46 -1.71
C VAL A 209 6.61 4.38 -0.96
N GLY A 210 7.91 4.33 -1.29
CA GLY A 210 8.95 5.15 -0.65
C GLY A 210 9.01 6.61 -1.12
N ALA A 211 7.88 7.19 -1.55
CA ALA A 211 7.80 8.59 -1.92
C ALA A 211 7.79 9.51 -0.70
N LEU A 212 7.09 9.12 0.36
CA LEU A 212 7.06 9.84 1.64
C LEU A 212 7.66 8.94 2.72
N THR A 213 8.75 9.39 3.33
CA THR A 213 9.51 8.62 4.33
C THR A 213 9.91 9.48 5.52
N ASP A 214 10.23 8.83 6.64
CA ASP A 214 10.67 9.47 7.87
C ASP A 214 12.13 9.92 7.76
N LYS A 215 12.40 11.24 7.73
CA LYS A 215 13.75 11.80 7.72
C LYS A 215 14.57 11.37 8.94
N THR A 216 13.92 11.16 10.09
CA THR A 216 14.59 10.79 11.34
C THR A 216 15.05 9.33 11.38
N PHE A 217 14.48 8.48 10.52
CA PHE A 217 14.85 7.08 10.32
C PHE A 217 15.80 6.87 9.13
N ARG A 218 15.79 7.80 8.18
CA ARG A 218 16.52 7.68 6.92
C ARG A 218 17.98 7.28 7.13
N PHE A 219 18.39 6.22 6.41
CA PHE A 219 19.75 5.64 6.42
C PHE A 219 20.23 5.09 7.78
N LYS A 220 19.38 5.01 8.80
CA LYS A 220 19.78 4.45 10.09
C LYS A 220 19.80 2.93 10.09
N ASN A 221 18.80 2.33 9.46
CA ASN A 221 18.68 0.88 9.40
C ASN A 221 17.73 0.42 8.29
N ARG A 222 17.75 -0.88 8.02
CA ARG A 222 16.73 -1.54 7.18
C ARG A 222 15.68 -2.18 8.07
N VAL A 223 14.44 -2.19 7.59
CA VAL A 223 13.30 -2.70 8.36
C VAL A 223 13.49 -4.15 8.78
N TRP A 224 14.08 -4.98 7.94
CA TRP A 224 14.36 -6.40 8.23
C TRP A 224 15.47 -6.67 9.27
N PHE A 225 16.20 -5.66 9.70
CA PHE A 225 17.13 -5.73 10.83
C PHE A 225 16.55 -5.12 12.11
N THR A 226 15.25 -4.89 12.16
CA THR A 226 14.55 -4.32 13.31
C THR A 226 13.51 -5.29 13.85
N LYS A 227 13.19 -5.18 15.14
CA LYS A 227 12.10 -5.94 15.77
C LYS A 227 10.92 -5.00 16.05
N PRO A 228 9.76 -5.22 15.43
CA PRO A 228 8.57 -4.44 15.74
C PRO A 228 7.84 -4.98 16.96
N VAL A 229 7.47 -4.07 17.83
CA VAL A 229 6.79 -4.35 19.07
C VAL A 229 5.59 -3.41 19.20
N GLU A 230 4.43 -3.94 19.55
CA GLU A 230 3.25 -3.13 19.83
C GLU A 230 3.37 -2.50 21.22
N ALA A 231 3.06 -1.23 21.29
CA ALA A 231 3.11 -0.45 22.50
C ALA A 231 2.02 0.62 22.51
N ARG A 232 1.71 1.12 23.69
CA ARG A 232 0.77 2.22 23.89
C ARG A 232 1.26 3.18 24.97
N ARG A 233 0.68 4.36 24.96
CA ARG A 233 0.82 5.36 26.01
C ARG A 233 -0.41 6.26 26.08
N ASP A 234 -0.62 6.92 27.18
CA ASP A 234 -1.56 8.03 27.25
C ASP A 234 -0.97 9.22 26.50
N CYS A 235 -1.75 9.80 25.61
CA CYS A 235 -1.34 10.91 24.77
C CYS A 235 -2.15 12.16 25.08
N ASP A 236 -1.46 13.30 25.15
CA ASP A 236 -2.10 14.60 25.44
C ASP A 236 -2.92 15.14 24.27
N HIS A 237 -2.78 14.54 23.05
CA HIS A 237 -3.55 14.92 21.89
C HIS A 237 -4.86 14.13 21.83
N GLU A 238 -5.98 14.82 21.94
CA GLU A 238 -7.33 14.24 21.96
C GLU A 238 -7.63 13.22 20.84
N LYS A 239 -7.08 13.45 19.64
CA LYS A 239 -7.27 12.58 18.47
C LYS A 239 -6.23 11.46 18.34
N CYS A 240 -5.31 11.33 19.30
CA CYS A 240 -4.24 10.33 19.27
C CYS A 240 -4.41 9.34 20.40
N LYS A 241 -4.72 8.08 20.08
CA LYS A 241 -4.83 7.03 21.09
C LYS A 241 -3.51 6.58 21.69
N GLY A 242 -2.38 7.03 21.13
CA GLY A 242 -1.04 6.63 21.55
C GLY A 242 -0.70 5.17 21.25
N GLU A 243 -1.44 4.49 20.40
CA GLU A 243 -1.20 3.10 20.00
C GLU A 243 -0.26 3.05 18.79
N VAL A 244 0.90 2.41 18.98
CA VAL A 244 2.00 2.45 18.02
C VAL A 244 2.66 1.09 17.82
N THR A 245 3.45 0.98 16.76
CA THR A 245 4.48 -0.05 16.60
C THR A 245 5.85 0.60 16.80
N LEU A 246 6.59 0.14 17.81
CA LEU A 246 7.98 0.52 18.05
C LEU A 246 8.89 -0.41 17.25
N TRP A 247 9.91 0.13 16.62
CA TRP A 247 10.88 -0.62 15.83
C TRP A 247 12.24 -0.55 16.51
N TYR A 248 12.66 -1.68 17.09
CA TYR A 248 13.88 -1.83 17.87
C TYR A 248 15.06 -2.30 17.03
N LYS A 249 16.23 -1.76 17.33
CA LYS A 249 17.53 -2.32 16.96
C LYS A 249 18.36 -2.49 18.24
N GLY A 250 18.55 -3.71 18.68
CA GLY A 250 19.06 -3.93 20.05
C GLY A 250 18.07 -3.41 21.08
N GLU A 251 18.49 -2.47 21.91
CA GLU A 251 17.68 -1.82 22.94
C GLU A 251 17.10 -0.46 22.51
N ASP A 252 17.54 0.06 21.37
CA ASP A 252 17.16 1.38 20.89
C ASP A 252 15.89 1.36 20.03
N VAL A 253 14.95 2.25 20.36
CA VAL A 253 13.80 2.55 19.49
C VAL A 253 14.25 3.49 18.38
N ILE A 254 14.38 2.96 17.18
CA ILE A 254 14.89 3.72 16.03
C ILE A 254 13.81 4.35 15.17
N ARG A 255 12.57 3.78 15.19
CA ARG A 255 11.41 4.26 14.45
C ARG A 255 10.13 3.97 15.23
N VAL A 256 9.15 4.87 15.12
CA VAL A 256 7.80 4.69 15.63
C VAL A 256 6.81 4.88 14.48
N THR A 257 5.88 3.95 14.32
CA THR A 257 4.84 4.01 13.28
C THR A 257 3.46 3.77 13.90
N ALA A 258 2.41 4.19 13.24
CA ALA A 258 1.06 3.76 13.60
C ALA A 258 0.94 2.24 13.45
N ARG A 259 0.06 1.61 14.22
CA ARG A 259 -0.30 0.19 14.01
C ARG A 259 -1.02 0.06 12.68
N LYS A 260 -0.77 -1.05 11.99
CA LYS A 260 -1.38 -1.34 10.70
C LYS A 260 -2.09 -2.69 10.73
N ASP A 261 -3.24 -2.74 10.10
CA ASP A 261 -3.99 -3.96 9.88
C ASP A 261 -3.35 -4.87 8.82
N VAL A 262 -3.99 -6.00 8.53
CA VAL A 262 -3.56 -6.99 7.53
C VAL A 262 -3.49 -6.43 6.10
N TYR A 263 -4.15 -5.31 5.83
CA TYR A 263 -4.17 -4.63 4.53
C TYR A 263 -3.16 -3.49 4.44
N GLY A 264 -2.35 -3.28 5.50
CA GLY A 264 -1.38 -2.20 5.59
C GLY A 264 -2.02 -0.83 5.85
N GLU A 265 -3.28 -0.77 6.26
CA GLU A 265 -3.96 0.46 6.65
C GLU A 265 -3.76 0.70 8.15
N VAL A 266 -3.59 1.95 8.56
CA VAL A 266 -3.43 2.27 9.99
C VAL A 266 -4.71 1.98 10.76
N GLU A 267 -4.59 1.42 11.95
CA GLU A 267 -5.71 1.25 12.87
C GLU A 267 -6.19 2.60 13.38
N ASP A 268 -5.25 3.44 13.81
CA ASP A 268 -5.51 4.81 14.23
C ASP A 268 -4.37 5.75 13.80
N PHE A 269 -4.69 7.02 13.54
CA PHE A 269 -3.69 8.04 13.24
C PHE A 269 -3.00 8.49 14.53
N ILE A 270 -1.68 8.68 14.47
CA ILE A 270 -0.86 9.08 15.62
C ILE A 270 -0.30 10.49 15.44
N CYS A 271 -0.12 11.21 16.55
CA CYS A 271 0.46 12.54 16.51
C CYS A 271 1.99 12.51 16.28
N ASN A 272 2.53 13.65 15.86
CA ASN A 272 3.97 13.81 15.60
C ASN A 272 4.82 13.64 16.85
N THR A 273 4.32 14.05 18.02
CA THR A 273 4.99 13.83 19.31
C THR A 273 5.22 12.34 19.57
N CYS A 274 4.18 11.51 19.38
CA CYS A 274 4.32 10.05 19.52
C CYS A 274 5.30 9.49 18.49
N ARG A 275 5.25 9.97 17.25
CA ARG A 275 6.07 9.46 16.14
C ARG A 275 7.54 9.84 16.24
N PHE A 276 7.83 11.12 16.51
CA PHE A 276 9.18 11.66 16.36
C PHE A 276 9.90 11.92 17.67
N ASP A 277 9.18 12.29 18.73
CA ASP A 277 9.79 12.77 19.96
C ASP A 277 9.86 11.69 21.05
N LYS A 278 8.92 10.75 21.08
CA LYS A 278 8.82 9.68 22.09
C LYS A 278 9.48 8.39 21.59
N LYS A 279 10.81 8.37 21.55
CA LYS A 279 11.58 7.22 21.04
C LYS A 279 12.33 6.44 22.14
N LYS A 280 12.05 6.70 23.43
CA LYS A 280 12.63 5.93 24.53
C LYS A 280 11.65 4.84 24.98
N THR A 281 12.16 3.66 25.34
CA THR A 281 11.33 2.56 25.85
C THR A 281 10.50 2.97 27.06
N ALA A 282 11.06 3.83 27.93
CA ALA A 282 10.36 4.33 29.12
C ALA A 282 9.12 5.20 28.82
N ASP A 283 8.99 5.70 27.59
CA ASP A 283 7.82 6.50 27.19
C ASP A 283 6.58 5.63 26.90
N TRP A 284 6.71 4.29 26.94
CA TRP A 284 5.71 3.37 26.42
C TRP A 284 5.41 2.21 27.35
N VAL A 285 4.17 1.74 27.34
CA VAL A 285 3.77 0.44 27.88
C VAL A 285 3.87 -0.59 26.76
N ILE A 286 4.77 -1.54 26.91
CA ILE A 286 5.00 -2.60 25.92
C ILE A 286 3.90 -3.64 26.04
N GLU A 287 3.21 -3.93 24.94
CA GLU A 287 2.12 -4.93 24.88
C GLU A 287 2.59 -6.28 24.33
N GLY A 288 3.66 -6.30 23.57
CA GLY A 288 4.21 -7.55 23.02
C GLY A 288 4.70 -7.42 21.56
N PRO A 289 5.03 -8.55 20.94
CA PRO A 289 5.43 -8.56 19.55
C PRO A 289 4.24 -8.10 18.66
N ARG A 290 4.57 -7.57 17.50
CA ARG A 290 3.54 -7.14 16.53
C ARG A 290 2.62 -8.31 16.17
N LYS A 291 1.32 -8.11 16.31
CA LYS A 291 0.29 -9.14 16.08
C LYS A 291 0.01 -9.38 14.60
N VAL A 292 0.27 -8.38 13.77
CA VAL A 292 0.03 -8.43 12.32
C VAL A 292 1.35 -8.36 11.58
N SER A 293 1.68 -9.40 10.83
CA SER A 293 2.84 -9.40 9.94
C SER A 293 2.47 -8.78 8.61
N HIS A 294 3.32 -7.89 8.10
CA HIS A 294 3.24 -7.45 6.72
C HIS A 294 3.50 -8.62 5.78
N LYS A 295 2.65 -8.83 4.77
CA LYS A 295 2.76 -9.90 3.77
C LYS A 295 3.88 -9.67 2.73
N SER A 296 4.85 -8.82 2.98
CA SER A 296 5.95 -8.60 2.06
C SER A 296 6.82 -9.83 1.92
N VAL A 297 7.13 -10.21 0.69
CA VAL A 297 8.09 -11.27 0.37
C VAL A 297 9.44 -11.02 1.01
N ILE A 298 9.84 -9.75 1.15
CA ILE A 298 11.13 -9.36 1.74
C ILE A 298 11.06 -9.31 3.26
N SER A 299 9.97 -8.84 3.84
CA SER A 299 9.82 -8.63 5.27
C SER A 299 9.21 -9.80 6.04
N SER A 300 8.69 -10.81 5.35
CA SER A 300 8.07 -11.99 5.97
C SER A 300 9.00 -12.77 6.90
N ASN A 301 10.31 -12.68 6.67
CA ASN A 301 11.33 -13.34 7.47
C ASN A 301 11.74 -12.57 8.73
N HIS A 302 11.12 -11.43 9.02
CA HIS A 302 11.51 -10.61 10.17
C HIS A 302 11.19 -11.21 11.51
N TYR A 303 10.16 -12.02 11.55
CA TYR A 303 9.51 -12.33 12.82
C TYR A 303 9.76 -13.73 13.27
N GLU A 304 9.80 -14.65 12.36
CA GLU A 304 10.23 -16.03 12.53
C GLU A 304 10.63 -16.52 11.15
N PHE A 305 11.61 -17.39 11.07
CA PHE A 305 11.97 -18.11 9.85
C PHE A 305 10.82 -19.10 9.55
N THR A 306 9.63 -18.58 9.38
CA THR A 306 8.55 -19.35 8.78
C THR A 306 8.92 -19.37 7.30
N PRO A 307 9.22 -20.54 6.73
CA PRO A 307 9.31 -20.64 5.28
C PRO A 307 8.01 -19.98 4.79
N LEU A 308 8.14 -19.01 3.88
CA LEU A 308 7.00 -18.44 3.19
C LEU A 308 6.08 -19.61 2.91
N PRO A 309 4.80 -19.58 3.39
CA PRO A 309 3.87 -20.50 2.80
C PRO A 309 4.08 -20.23 1.33
N VAL A 310 4.54 -21.26 0.62
CA VAL A 310 4.65 -21.18 -0.84
C VAL A 310 3.33 -20.60 -1.21
N VAL A 311 3.32 -19.31 -1.55
CA VAL A 311 2.14 -18.67 -2.09
C VAL A 311 1.76 -19.69 -3.12
N LYS A 312 0.61 -20.35 -2.97
CA LYS A 312 0.12 -21.26 -3.99
C LYS A 312 -0.14 -20.35 -5.17
N THR A 313 0.96 -19.93 -5.76
CA THR A 313 1.00 -19.17 -7.00
C THR A 313 0.14 -20.00 -7.90
N ASN A 314 -0.89 -19.37 -8.41
CA ASN A 314 -1.75 -20.00 -9.41
C ASN A 314 -0.79 -20.79 -10.35
N PRO A 315 -0.95 -22.12 -10.49
CA PRO A 315 -0.04 -22.97 -11.27
C PRO A 315 0.23 -22.39 -12.67
N VAL A 316 -0.75 -21.69 -13.25
CA VAL A 316 -0.64 -20.96 -14.52
C VAL A 316 0.39 -19.81 -14.46
N LEU A 317 0.50 -19.10 -13.33
CA LEU A 317 1.51 -18.04 -13.16
C LEU A 317 2.92 -18.61 -12.95
N MET A 318 3.03 -19.74 -12.26
CA MET A 318 4.33 -20.41 -12.10
C MET A 318 4.83 -20.96 -13.45
N GLU A 319 3.95 -21.51 -14.25
CA GLU A 319 4.28 -22.06 -15.56
C GLU A 319 4.68 -20.96 -16.55
N ALA A 320 3.88 -19.88 -16.61
CA ALA A 320 4.19 -18.71 -17.44
C ALA A 320 5.51 -18.02 -17.03
N ASN A 321 5.76 -17.87 -15.73
CA ASN A 321 7.02 -17.30 -15.23
C ASN A 321 8.21 -18.23 -15.48
N LYS A 322 8.02 -19.54 -15.39
CA LYS A 322 9.05 -20.54 -15.68
C LYS A 322 9.41 -20.53 -17.16
N GLU A 323 8.42 -20.53 -18.06
CA GLU A 323 8.63 -20.43 -19.50
C GLU A 323 9.28 -19.11 -19.91
N GLN A 324 8.97 -18.02 -19.22
CA GLN A 324 9.61 -16.73 -19.47
C GLN A 324 11.04 -16.70 -18.96
N PHE A 325 11.32 -17.26 -17.79
CA PHE A 325 12.67 -17.41 -17.26
C PHE A 325 13.54 -18.30 -18.16
N GLU A 326 13.00 -19.41 -18.65
CA GLU A 326 13.71 -20.31 -19.56
C GLU A 326 13.96 -19.67 -20.94
N ARG A 327 13.07 -18.79 -21.42
CA ARG A 327 13.31 -18.00 -22.64
C ARG A 327 14.41 -16.97 -22.46
N ASP A 328 14.42 -16.29 -21.29
CA ASP A 328 15.37 -15.21 -21.00
C ASP A 328 16.78 -15.73 -20.65
N THR A 329 16.91 -17.00 -20.26
CA THR A 329 18.21 -17.63 -19.98
C THR A 329 18.84 -18.32 -21.21
N ARG A 330 18.13 -18.42 -22.32
CA ARG A 330 18.65 -18.99 -23.59
C ARG A 330 19.23 -17.93 -24.55
N LEU A 331 19.28 -16.67 -24.15
CA LEU A 331 19.97 -15.57 -24.83
C LEU A 331 21.32 -15.28 -24.14
#